data_39c8b3506e17201653884771460d50aa
#
_entry.id   39c8b3506e17201653884771460d50aa
#
_cell.length_a   1.000
_cell.length_b   1.000
_cell.length_c   1.000
_cell.angle_alpha   90.00
_cell.angle_beta   90.00
_cell.angle_gamma   90.00
#
_symmetry.space_group_name_H-M   'P 1'
#
loop_
_entity.id
_entity.type
_entity.pdbx_description
1 polymer ?
#
loop_
_entity_poly.entity_id
_entity_poly.type
_entity_poly.pdbx_seq_one_letter_code
_entity_poly.pdbx_strand_id
1 'polypeptide(L)'
;MSYRIALIHEARFPVLKYGGTERVVWWLAKGLSELGHQVHLIALPGSQCPFAQVSEKAFPIRSSDLPPADLYHYFNTPEQEPESPYLVTIEGNGKSEEVFLPNTVFVSQNHAERHGGKAFVYNGLDPDEYEFSDRKSNQLLFLAKASWSVKNVKGAIKIARRSKKELNIVGGSRWWLPRWRGAYWRGMLGGSEKNQYISQALGFLFPVLWHEPFGIAVTEALVSGTPVLASPFGSLKELIGPQVGKICSTYQQFVEGVESLPQFKASDCRDWALGKFHYRVMAKDYLKFYEQVLSGRKI
;
A
#
# COMPACT_ATOMS: atom_id res chain seq x y z
N MET A 1 18.05 17.66 -13.27
CA MET A 1 19.18 17.53 -12.33
C MET A 1 19.12 16.14 -11.71
N SER A 2 20.27 15.55 -11.36
CA SER A 2 20.33 14.29 -10.61
C SER A 2 20.62 14.60 -9.15
N TYR A 3 19.85 14.02 -8.23
CA TYR A 3 20.03 14.17 -6.79
C TYR A 3 20.54 12.85 -6.18
N ARG A 4 21.27 12.95 -5.08
CA ARG A 4 21.60 11.84 -4.18
C ARG A 4 20.53 11.79 -3.09
N ILE A 5 19.69 10.75 -3.12
CA ILE A 5 18.54 10.60 -2.24
C ILE A 5 18.77 9.40 -1.32
N ALA A 6 18.77 9.62 -0.02
CA ALA A 6 18.89 8.58 0.99
C ALA A 6 17.50 8.15 1.46
N LEU A 7 17.09 6.92 1.21
CA LEU A 7 15.86 6.30 1.73
C LEU A 7 16.21 5.55 3.02
N ILE A 8 15.54 5.87 4.13
CA ILE A 8 15.87 5.35 5.47
C ILE A 8 14.68 4.58 6.02
N HIS A 9 14.85 3.27 6.21
CA HIS A 9 13.79 2.43 6.77
C HIS A 9 14.36 1.26 7.58
N GLU A 10 13.83 1.08 8.80
CA GLU A 10 14.21 -0.01 9.71
C GLU A 10 13.59 -1.34 9.28
N ALA A 11 14.06 -1.86 8.16
CA ALA A 11 13.64 -3.16 7.63
C ALA A 11 14.75 -3.85 6.85
N ARG A 12 14.58 -5.15 6.58
CA ARG A 12 15.45 -5.90 5.67
C ARG A 12 14.80 -6.00 4.30
N PHE A 13 15.59 -5.79 3.25
CA PHE A 13 15.16 -5.86 1.86
C PHE A 13 15.86 -6.98 1.07
N PRO A 14 15.17 -7.63 0.09
CA PRO A 14 13.76 -7.50 -0.23
C PRO A 14 12.85 -8.22 0.77
N VAL A 15 11.59 -7.81 0.84
CA VAL A 15 10.57 -8.49 1.66
C VAL A 15 9.86 -9.58 0.84
N LEU A 16 9.92 -10.83 1.30
CA LEU A 16 9.42 -11.98 0.54
C LEU A 16 7.92 -12.25 0.68
N LYS A 17 7.31 -11.94 1.82
CA LYS A 17 5.90 -12.31 2.08
C LYS A 17 5.01 -11.13 2.49
N TYR A 18 5.23 -10.58 3.67
CA TYR A 18 4.43 -9.49 4.24
C TYR A 18 5.32 -8.28 4.49
N GLY A 19 4.81 -7.09 4.15
CA GLY A 19 5.53 -5.83 4.31
C GLY A 19 5.00 -4.81 3.30
N GLY A 20 4.12 -3.92 3.76
CA GLY A 20 3.53 -2.88 2.92
C GLY A 20 4.52 -1.77 2.65
N THR A 21 5.00 -1.14 3.71
CA THR A 21 5.95 -0.02 3.66
C THR A 21 7.24 -0.41 2.95
N GLU A 22 7.77 -1.58 3.27
CA GLU A 22 9.03 -2.06 2.68
C GLU A 22 8.94 -2.21 1.16
N ARG A 23 7.79 -2.65 0.64
CA ARG A 23 7.56 -2.72 -0.81
C ARG A 23 7.45 -1.33 -1.42
N VAL A 24 6.79 -0.39 -0.75
CA VAL A 24 6.72 1.00 -1.21
C VAL A 24 8.11 1.61 -1.31
N VAL A 25 8.95 1.42 -0.30
CA VAL A 25 10.37 1.88 -0.31
C VAL A 25 11.13 1.24 -1.48
N TRP A 26 10.96 -0.06 -1.70
CA TRP A 26 11.56 -0.78 -2.81
C TRP A 26 11.16 -0.22 -4.18
N TRP A 27 9.86 -0.01 -4.38
CA TRP A 27 9.33 0.53 -5.65
C TRP A 27 9.67 2.01 -5.83
N LEU A 28 9.76 2.77 -4.74
CA LEU A 28 10.24 4.15 -4.80
C LEU A 28 11.72 4.20 -5.20
N ALA A 29 12.56 3.34 -4.61
CA ALA A 29 13.97 3.23 -4.99
C ALA A 29 14.13 2.91 -6.49
N LYS A 30 13.34 1.94 -7.01
CA LYS A 30 13.28 1.62 -8.45
C LYS A 30 12.90 2.85 -9.27
N GLY A 31 11.81 3.53 -8.92
CA GLY A 31 11.31 4.68 -9.67
C GLY A 31 12.27 5.86 -9.71
N LEU A 32 12.90 6.18 -8.58
CA LEU A 32 13.90 7.25 -8.49
C LEU A 32 15.17 6.92 -9.30
N SER A 33 15.63 5.69 -9.22
CA SER A 33 16.78 5.22 -10.01
C SER A 33 16.51 5.29 -11.51
N GLU A 34 15.32 4.86 -11.97
CA GLU A 34 14.92 4.98 -13.39
C GLU A 34 14.77 6.42 -13.86
N LEU A 35 14.46 7.36 -12.95
CA LEU A 35 14.43 8.79 -13.25
C LEU A 35 15.82 9.44 -13.24
N GLY A 36 16.90 8.66 -13.04
CA GLY A 36 18.28 9.09 -13.14
C GLY A 36 18.85 9.69 -11.85
N HIS A 37 18.21 9.45 -10.70
CA HIS A 37 18.70 9.85 -9.39
C HIS A 37 19.62 8.77 -8.78
N GLN A 38 20.58 9.17 -7.94
CA GLN A 38 21.40 8.26 -7.16
C GLN A 38 20.68 7.92 -5.87
N VAL A 39 20.24 6.67 -5.74
CA VAL A 39 19.52 6.21 -4.57
C VAL A 39 20.43 5.48 -3.61
N HIS A 40 20.37 5.84 -2.33
CA HIS A 40 21.06 5.19 -1.24
C HIS A 40 20.03 4.64 -0.24
N LEU A 41 19.95 3.33 -0.09
CA LEU A 41 19.05 2.67 0.86
C LEU A 41 19.79 2.37 2.17
N ILE A 42 19.34 2.98 3.26
CA ILE A 42 19.81 2.71 4.62
C ILE A 42 18.82 1.75 5.29
N ALA A 43 19.27 0.54 5.59
CA ALA A 43 18.42 -0.56 5.98
C ALA A 43 19.12 -1.52 6.97
N LEU A 44 18.36 -2.48 7.52
CA LEU A 44 18.90 -3.50 8.42
C LEU A 44 19.92 -4.43 7.71
N PRO A 45 20.86 -5.03 8.46
CA PRO A 45 21.85 -5.98 7.93
C PRO A 45 21.22 -7.14 7.13
N GLY A 46 21.89 -7.53 6.05
CA GLY A 46 21.45 -8.55 5.10
C GLY A 46 20.48 -8.02 4.05
N SER A 47 20.38 -6.69 3.89
CA SER A 47 19.57 -6.04 2.86
C SER A 47 20.34 -5.97 1.53
N GLN A 48 19.58 -6.11 0.43
CA GLN A 48 20.06 -5.95 -0.94
C GLN A 48 19.02 -5.17 -1.74
N CYS A 49 19.45 -4.31 -2.66
CA CYS A 49 18.58 -3.56 -3.56
C CYS A 49 19.33 -3.30 -4.89
N PRO A 50 18.82 -3.80 -6.04
CA PRO A 50 19.49 -3.59 -7.33
C PRO A 50 19.35 -2.16 -7.85
N PHE A 51 18.47 -1.35 -7.26
CA PHE A 51 18.16 0.01 -7.67
C PHE A 51 18.85 1.08 -6.81
N ALA A 52 19.59 0.66 -5.76
CA ALA A 52 20.19 1.56 -4.80
C ALA A 52 21.52 1.02 -4.29
N GLN A 53 22.43 1.92 -3.93
CA GLN A 53 23.54 1.57 -3.05
C GLN A 53 22.97 1.28 -1.65
N VAL A 54 23.32 0.15 -1.04
CA VAL A 54 22.81 -0.23 0.28
C VAL A 54 23.86 0.03 1.35
N SER A 55 23.47 0.74 2.41
CA SER A 55 24.19 0.84 3.67
C SER A 55 23.47 0.08 4.77
N GLU A 56 24.06 -0.99 5.22
CA GLU A 56 23.54 -1.78 6.34
C GLU A 56 23.83 -1.08 7.67
N LYS A 57 22.80 -0.80 8.44
CA LYS A 57 22.88 -0.10 9.72
C LYS A 57 21.97 -0.75 10.76
N ALA A 58 22.41 -0.68 12.02
CA ALA A 58 21.53 -0.93 13.16
C ALA A 58 20.68 0.33 13.44
N PHE A 59 19.47 0.15 13.93
CA PHE A 59 18.58 1.24 14.33
C PHE A 59 18.42 1.27 15.86
N PRO A 60 18.15 2.44 16.48
CA PRO A 60 18.00 3.75 15.82
C PRO A 60 19.32 4.28 15.25
N ILE A 61 19.24 5.00 14.13
CA ILE A 61 20.40 5.56 13.45
C ILE A 61 20.61 7.03 13.83
N ARG A 62 21.85 7.45 14.02
CA ARG A 62 22.20 8.85 14.27
C ARG A 62 22.46 9.56 12.94
N SER A 63 22.17 10.87 12.89
CA SER A 63 22.42 11.69 11.69
C SER A 63 23.91 11.65 11.26
N SER A 64 24.85 11.56 12.22
CA SER A 64 26.29 11.41 11.96
C SER A 64 26.67 10.12 11.23
N ASP A 65 25.85 9.09 11.28
CA ASP A 65 26.12 7.77 10.70
C ASP A 65 25.53 7.60 9.30
N LEU A 66 24.84 8.64 8.82
CA LEU A 66 24.22 8.67 7.49
C LEU A 66 25.26 9.03 6.43
N PRO A 67 25.25 8.37 5.25
CA PRO A 67 26.10 8.72 4.14
C PRO A 67 25.71 10.10 3.58
N PRO A 68 26.63 10.84 2.94
CA PRO A 68 26.32 12.12 2.32
C PRO A 68 25.23 11.99 1.25
N ALA A 69 24.15 12.75 1.39
CA ALA A 69 23.05 12.85 0.43
C ALA A 69 22.58 14.30 0.29
N ASP A 70 21.89 14.62 -0.80
CA ASP A 70 21.29 15.93 -0.99
C ASP A 70 19.95 16.01 -0.22
N LEU A 71 19.27 14.87 -0.03
CA LEU A 71 18.02 14.75 0.74
C LEU A 71 17.92 13.40 1.42
N TYR A 72 17.38 13.42 2.64
CA TYR A 72 17.12 12.23 3.46
C TYR A 72 15.61 11.99 3.58
N HIS A 73 15.13 10.85 3.10
CA HIS A 73 13.72 10.48 3.17
C HIS A 73 13.52 9.36 4.20
N TYR A 74 12.82 9.68 5.29
CA TYR A 74 12.51 8.78 6.39
C TYR A 74 11.13 8.17 6.24
N PHE A 75 11.00 6.87 6.50
CA PHE A 75 9.71 6.16 6.56
C PHE A 75 9.25 5.89 8.01
N ASN A 76 9.91 6.50 8.96
CA ASN A 76 9.50 6.62 10.36
C ASN A 76 9.93 8.00 10.83
N THR A 77 9.15 8.63 11.70
CA THR A 77 9.51 9.94 12.27
C THR A 77 10.83 9.81 13.05
N PRO A 78 11.88 10.54 12.69
CA PRO A 78 13.12 10.56 13.47
C PRO A 78 12.90 11.21 14.84
N GLU A 79 13.68 10.81 15.85
CA GLU A 79 13.56 11.32 17.22
C GLU A 79 13.81 12.82 17.33
N GLN A 80 14.64 13.36 16.45
CA GLN A 80 14.96 14.79 16.37
C GLN A 80 14.81 15.28 14.93
N GLU A 81 14.39 16.53 14.76
CA GLU A 81 14.31 17.14 13.43
C GLU A 81 15.71 17.19 12.81
N PRO A 82 15.90 16.59 11.60
CA PRO A 82 17.19 16.61 10.92
C PRO A 82 17.60 18.04 10.50
N GLU A 83 18.90 18.36 10.63
CA GLU A 83 19.45 19.64 10.16
C GLU A 83 19.60 19.71 8.63
N SER A 84 19.82 18.56 8.00
CA SER A 84 19.93 18.43 6.53
C SER A 84 18.55 18.41 5.88
N PRO A 85 18.42 18.70 4.58
CA PRO A 85 17.14 18.57 3.86
C PRO A 85 16.53 17.19 4.03
N TYR A 86 15.30 17.12 4.50
CA TYR A 86 14.64 15.86 4.80
C TYR A 86 13.16 15.85 4.40
N LEU A 87 12.65 14.65 4.17
CA LEU A 87 11.23 14.33 4.07
C LEU A 87 10.91 13.17 5.02
N VAL A 88 9.69 13.16 5.57
CA VAL A 88 9.17 12.02 6.34
C VAL A 88 7.89 11.53 5.67
N THR A 89 7.77 10.23 5.42
CA THR A 89 6.51 9.62 5.00
C THR A 89 5.92 8.80 6.14
N ILE A 90 4.65 9.06 6.46
CA ILE A 90 3.87 8.30 7.44
C ILE A 90 2.98 7.31 6.71
N GLU A 91 3.26 6.02 6.88
CA GLU A 91 2.55 4.91 6.21
C GLU A 91 1.37 4.37 7.04
N GLY A 92 1.45 4.49 8.35
CA GLY A 92 0.43 4.03 9.29
C GLY A 92 -0.44 5.16 9.84
N ASN A 93 -1.46 4.81 10.64
CA ASN A 93 -2.34 5.81 11.26
C ASN A 93 -1.68 6.62 12.39
N GLY A 94 -0.40 6.37 12.70
CA GLY A 94 0.29 7.06 13.79
C GLY A 94 -0.29 6.72 15.18
N LYS A 95 0.20 7.42 16.19
CA LYS A 95 -0.35 7.41 17.55
C LYS A 95 -1.35 8.54 17.72
N SER A 96 -2.25 8.43 18.69
CA SER A 96 -3.10 9.56 19.10
C SER A 96 -2.18 10.70 19.57
N GLU A 97 -2.46 11.93 19.12
CA GLU A 97 -1.70 13.15 19.49
C GLU A 97 -0.24 13.16 18.99
N GLU A 98 0.10 12.36 18.00
CA GLU A 98 1.44 12.40 17.38
C GLU A 98 1.67 13.75 16.71
N VAL A 99 2.77 14.39 17.04
CA VAL A 99 3.22 15.64 16.41
C VAL A 99 4.16 15.30 15.27
N PHE A 100 3.79 15.71 14.08
CA PHE A 100 4.57 15.46 12.86
C PHE A 100 5.56 16.58 12.58
N LEU A 101 6.70 16.25 12.01
CA LEU A 101 7.70 17.21 11.57
C LEU A 101 7.20 18.05 10.38
N PRO A 102 7.75 19.25 10.15
CA PRO A 102 7.28 20.16 9.09
C PRO A 102 7.25 19.55 7.69
N ASN A 103 8.22 18.71 7.35
CA ASN A 103 8.35 18.08 6.04
C ASN A 103 7.76 16.66 6.05
N THR A 104 6.52 16.52 6.56
CA THR A 104 5.82 15.24 6.59
C THR A 104 4.82 15.12 5.44
N VAL A 105 4.88 13.99 4.75
CA VAL A 105 3.97 13.59 3.67
C VAL A 105 3.19 12.35 4.10
N PHE A 106 1.92 12.33 3.78
CA PHE A 106 1.01 11.21 4.05
C PHE A 106 0.74 10.40 2.80
N VAL A 107 0.11 9.24 2.93
CA VAL A 107 -0.06 8.30 1.81
C VAL A 107 -1.41 8.41 1.10
N SER A 108 -2.27 9.34 1.53
CA SER A 108 -3.51 9.72 0.87
C SER A 108 -3.99 11.08 1.35
N GLN A 109 -4.89 11.72 0.60
CA GLN A 109 -5.48 13.00 0.99
C GLN A 109 -6.24 12.87 2.33
N ASN A 110 -7.10 11.86 2.46
CA ASN A 110 -7.82 11.61 3.73
C ASN A 110 -6.85 11.36 4.90
N HIS A 111 -5.75 10.66 4.65
CA HIS A 111 -4.74 10.42 5.67
C HIS A 111 -4.10 11.74 6.12
N ALA A 112 -3.72 12.62 5.19
CA ALA A 112 -3.17 13.95 5.49
C ALA A 112 -4.17 14.81 6.27
N GLU A 113 -5.40 14.93 5.79
CA GLU A 113 -6.46 15.74 6.42
C GLU A 113 -6.75 15.30 7.85
N ARG A 114 -6.79 14.00 8.12
CA ARG A 114 -7.03 13.44 9.45
C ARG A 114 -5.91 13.73 10.45
N HIS A 115 -4.72 14.00 9.97
CA HIS A 115 -3.55 14.35 10.78
C HIS A 115 -3.21 15.85 10.72
N GLY A 116 -4.12 16.68 10.18
CA GLY A 116 -3.92 18.14 10.09
C GLY A 116 -2.92 18.57 9.03
N GLY A 117 -2.47 17.64 8.16
CA GLY A 117 -1.57 17.89 7.05
C GLY A 117 -2.31 18.14 5.73
N LYS A 118 -1.55 18.53 4.70
CA LYS A 118 -2.05 18.72 3.33
C LYS A 118 -1.25 17.95 2.29
N ALA A 119 0.00 17.66 2.59
CA ALA A 119 0.91 16.99 1.67
C ALA A 119 0.66 15.48 1.68
N PHE A 120 0.47 14.91 0.51
CA PHE A 120 0.34 13.47 0.35
C PHE A 120 0.91 12.99 -0.97
N VAL A 121 1.34 11.73 -0.99
CA VAL A 121 1.71 10.99 -2.20
C VAL A 121 1.08 9.61 -2.09
N TYR A 122 0.32 9.19 -3.11
CA TYR A 122 -0.21 7.82 -3.15
C TYR A 122 0.91 6.81 -3.29
N ASN A 123 0.84 5.73 -2.52
CA ASN A 123 1.76 4.62 -2.67
C ASN A 123 1.64 4.02 -4.06
N GLY A 124 2.78 3.80 -4.69
CA GLY A 124 2.87 3.13 -5.98
C GLY A 124 3.22 1.66 -5.83
N LEU A 125 2.96 0.90 -6.88
CA LEU A 125 3.40 -0.49 -7.03
C LEU A 125 3.99 -0.73 -8.41
N ASP A 126 4.80 -1.80 -8.52
CA ASP A 126 5.32 -2.25 -9.81
C ASP A 126 4.31 -3.21 -10.46
N PRO A 127 3.67 -2.83 -11.58
CA PRO A 127 2.67 -3.67 -12.23
C PRO A 127 3.24 -4.97 -12.79
N ASP A 128 4.55 -5.03 -13.05
CA ASP A 128 5.21 -6.21 -13.61
C ASP A 128 5.37 -7.33 -12.55
N GLU A 129 5.21 -7.00 -11.27
CA GLU A 129 5.17 -7.98 -10.19
C GLU A 129 3.79 -8.66 -10.04
N TYR A 130 2.77 -8.27 -10.82
CA TYR A 130 1.39 -8.73 -10.68
C TYR A 130 0.86 -9.35 -11.97
N GLU A 131 0.24 -10.51 -11.82
CA GLU A 131 -0.48 -11.16 -12.93
C GLU A 131 -1.79 -10.42 -13.21
N PHE A 132 -2.08 -10.17 -14.47
CA PHE A 132 -3.37 -9.67 -14.95
C PHE A 132 -4.21 -10.83 -15.49
N SER A 133 -5.51 -10.83 -15.20
CA SER A 133 -6.45 -11.74 -15.81
C SER A 133 -7.80 -11.08 -16.07
N ASP A 134 -8.33 -11.24 -17.27
CA ASP A 134 -9.72 -10.93 -17.63
C ASP A 134 -10.67 -12.11 -17.33
N ARG A 135 -10.12 -13.31 -17.13
CA ARG A 135 -10.87 -14.51 -16.78
C ARG A 135 -11.03 -14.61 -15.27
N LYS A 136 -12.25 -14.42 -14.78
CA LYS A 136 -12.55 -14.43 -13.35
C LYS A 136 -13.20 -15.76 -12.94
N SER A 137 -12.79 -16.26 -11.79
CA SER A 137 -13.48 -17.36 -11.11
C SER A 137 -14.81 -16.88 -10.52
N ASN A 138 -15.58 -17.78 -9.93
CA ASN A 138 -16.79 -17.39 -9.18
C ASN A 138 -16.51 -17.18 -7.68
N GLN A 139 -15.25 -16.97 -7.30
CA GLN A 139 -14.80 -16.85 -5.91
C GLN A 139 -14.41 -15.42 -5.58
N LEU A 140 -14.81 -14.96 -4.39
CA LEU A 140 -14.39 -13.68 -3.83
C LEU A 140 -13.03 -13.82 -3.14
N LEU A 141 -12.34 -12.69 -2.99
CA LEU A 141 -11.07 -12.60 -2.29
C LEU A 141 -11.21 -11.71 -1.04
N PHE A 142 -10.56 -12.09 0.04
CA PHE A 142 -10.16 -11.24 1.16
C PHE A 142 -8.64 -11.32 1.28
N LEU A 143 -7.96 -10.17 1.26
CA LEU A 143 -6.51 -10.08 1.32
C LEU A 143 -6.10 -9.05 2.39
N ALA A 144 -5.83 -9.51 3.59
CA ALA A 144 -5.32 -8.70 4.70
C ALA A 144 -4.88 -9.58 5.86
N LYS A 145 -4.19 -9.01 6.86
CA LYS A 145 -3.88 -9.68 8.12
C LYS A 145 -5.18 -10.01 8.87
N ALA A 146 -5.69 -11.22 8.65
CA ALA A 146 -7.00 -11.67 9.15
C ALA A 146 -7.10 -11.67 10.69
N SER A 147 -5.95 -11.68 11.41
CA SER A 147 -5.89 -11.53 12.86
C SER A 147 -6.22 -10.12 13.35
N TRP A 148 -6.15 -9.11 12.50
CA TRP A 148 -6.52 -7.74 12.86
C TRP A 148 -8.03 -7.56 12.75
N SER A 149 -8.70 -7.34 13.88
CA SER A 149 -10.16 -7.18 13.93
C SER A 149 -10.65 -6.03 13.04
N VAL A 150 -9.87 -4.97 12.92
CA VAL A 150 -10.18 -3.80 12.07
C VAL A 150 -10.24 -4.13 10.58
N LYS A 151 -9.59 -5.20 10.11
CA LYS A 151 -9.68 -5.69 8.73
C LYS A 151 -10.97 -6.45 8.45
N ASN A 152 -11.70 -6.86 9.50
CA ASN A 152 -13.06 -7.39 9.45
C ASN A 152 -13.25 -8.64 8.55
N VAL A 153 -12.38 -9.62 8.68
CA VAL A 153 -12.53 -10.90 7.96
C VAL A 153 -13.88 -11.57 8.26
N LYS A 154 -14.43 -11.40 9.49
CA LYS A 154 -15.78 -11.90 9.85
C LYS A 154 -16.86 -11.26 8.99
N GLY A 155 -16.73 -9.96 8.71
CA GLY A 155 -17.62 -9.23 7.79
C GLY A 155 -17.52 -9.75 6.37
N ALA A 156 -16.31 -9.98 5.86
CA ALA A 156 -16.12 -10.56 4.52
C ALA A 156 -16.77 -11.95 4.39
N ILE A 157 -16.61 -12.81 5.41
CA ILE A 157 -17.27 -14.13 5.45
C ILE A 157 -18.80 -13.98 5.46
N LYS A 158 -19.36 -13.03 6.24
CA LYS A 158 -20.80 -12.77 6.30
C LYS A 158 -21.35 -12.29 4.95
N ILE A 159 -20.61 -11.41 4.26
CA ILE A 159 -20.98 -10.91 2.91
C ILE A 159 -20.98 -12.06 1.92
N ALA A 160 -19.88 -12.81 1.81
CA ALA A 160 -19.76 -13.92 0.88
C ALA A 160 -20.84 -14.98 1.09
N ARG A 161 -21.14 -15.33 2.36
CA ARG A 161 -22.23 -16.26 2.70
C ARG A 161 -23.60 -15.77 2.21
N ARG A 162 -23.92 -14.49 2.43
CA ARG A 162 -25.20 -13.91 2.01
C ARG A 162 -25.32 -13.85 0.48
N SER A 163 -24.21 -13.59 -0.20
CA SER A 163 -24.15 -13.57 -1.67
C SER A 163 -24.02 -14.97 -2.29
N LYS A 164 -24.03 -16.05 -1.48
CA LYS A 164 -23.85 -17.43 -1.92
C LYS A 164 -22.59 -17.64 -2.77
N LYS A 165 -21.50 -16.93 -2.43
CA LYS A 165 -20.21 -17.02 -3.10
C LYS A 165 -19.17 -17.63 -2.17
N GLU A 166 -18.23 -18.38 -2.75
CA GLU A 166 -17.04 -18.83 -2.04
C GLU A 166 -16.06 -17.66 -1.80
N LEU A 167 -15.27 -17.76 -0.72
CA LEU A 167 -14.32 -16.74 -0.32
C LEU A 167 -12.93 -17.33 -0.08
N ASN A 168 -11.95 -16.90 -0.84
CA ASN A 168 -10.55 -17.13 -0.53
C ASN A 168 -10.07 -16.08 0.47
N ILE A 169 -9.47 -16.53 1.58
CA ILE A 169 -8.93 -15.68 2.64
C ILE A 169 -7.41 -15.81 2.63
N VAL A 170 -6.72 -14.77 2.20
CA VAL A 170 -5.27 -14.67 2.16
C VAL A 170 -4.79 -13.72 3.26
N GLY A 171 -3.94 -14.21 4.16
CA GLY A 171 -3.32 -13.48 5.25
C GLY A 171 -3.81 -13.84 6.65
N GLY A 172 -2.90 -14.33 7.49
CA GLY A 172 -3.14 -14.67 8.88
C GLY A 172 -3.54 -16.12 9.17
N SER A 173 -3.83 -16.40 10.44
CA SER A 173 -4.21 -17.72 10.95
C SER A 173 -5.69 -17.79 11.31
N ARG A 174 -6.19 -18.99 11.48
CA ARG A 174 -7.63 -19.28 11.44
C ARG A 174 -8.25 -19.85 12.72
N TRP A 175 -7.46 -20.28 13.69
CA TRP A 175 -7.90 -21.18 14.77
C TRP A 175 -9.09 -20.69 15.63
N TRP A 176 -9.38 -19.39 15.64
CA TRP A 176 -10.51 -18.80 16.42
C TRP A 176 -11.72 -18.41 15.56
N LEU A 177 -11.72 -18.69 14.25
CA LEU A 177 -12.83 -18.28 13.38
C LEU A 177 -13.82 -19.43 13.14
N PRO A 178 -15.13 -19.10 13.05
CA PRO A 178 -16.14 -20.10 12.73
C PRO A 178 -15.83 -20.82 11.42
N ARG A 179 -15.94 -22.14 11.42
CA ARG A 179 -15.88 -22.93 10.18
C ARG A 179 -17.14 -22.65 9.37
N TRP A 180 -16.95 -22.08 8.18
CA TRP A 180 -18.02 -21.98 7.20
C TRP A 180 -17.63 -22.74 5.93
N ARG A 181 -18.54 -23.60 5.44
CA ARG A 181 -18.37 -24.21 4.11
C ARG A 181 -18.39 -23.11 3.07
N GLY A 182 -17.30 -22.96 2.27
CA GLY A 182 -17.16 -21.90 1.29
C GLY A 182 -16.19 -20.78 1.68
N ALA A 183 -15.60 -20.81 2.88
CA ALA A 183 -14.45 -19.98 3.23
C ALA A 183 -13.16 -20.81 3.23
N TYR A 184 -12.24 -20.46 2.36
CA TYR A 184 -10.98 -21.19 2.17
C TYR A 184 -9.82 -20.34 2.65
N TRP A 185 -9.16 -20.83 3.69
CA TRP A 185 -7.97 -20.20 4.26
C TRP A 185 -6.73 -20.63 3.49
N ARG A 186 -6.02 -19.65 2.94
CA ARG A 186 -4.82 -19.86 2.12
C ARG A 186 -3.53 -19.56 2.88
N GLY A 187 -3.62 -19.05 4.12
CA GLY A 187 -2.45 -18.68 4.92
C GLY A 187 -1.81 -17.36 4.47
N MET A 188 -0.54 -17.20 4.80
CA MET A 188 0.27 -16.06 4.38
C MET A 188 0.96 -16.41 3.06
N LEU A 189 0.46 -15.87 1.97
CA LEU A 189 0.99 -16.07 0.62
C LEU A 189 1.82 -14.87 0.15
N GLY A 190 2.76 -15.14 -0.75
CA GLY A 190 3.57 -14.15 -1.47
C GLY A 190 3.82 -14.58 -2.91
N GLY A 191 4.43 -13.71 -3.71
CA GLY A 191 4.83 -14.02 -5.08
C GLY A 191 3.67 -14.47 -5.98
N SER A 192 3.96 -15.39 -6.90
CA SER A 192 3.03 -15.87 -7.93
C SER A 192 1.77 -16.52 -7.35
N GLU A 193 1.89 -17.28 -6.26
CA GLU A 193 0.73 -17.93 -5.64
C GLU A 193 -0.30 -16.89 -5.14
N LYS A 194 0.15 -15.82 -4.47
CA LYS A 194 -0.72 -14.71 -4.07
C LYS A 194 -1.35 -14.05 -5.30
N ASN A 195 -0.56 -13.81 -6.33
CA ASN A 195 -1.00 -13.14 -7.55
C ASN A 195 -2.10 -13.90 -8.29
N GLN A 196 -2.05 -15.24 -8.32
CA GLN A 196 -3.11 -16.06 -8.90
C GLN A 196 -4.45 -15.87 -8.16
N TYR A 197 -4.46 -15.86 -6.82
CA TYR A 197 -5.69 -15.60 -6.07
C TYR A 197 -6.23 -14.19 -6.33
N ILE A 198 -5.36 -13.20 -6.51
CA ILE A 198 -5.79 -11.83 -6.78
C ILE A 198 -6.35 -11.73 -8.20
N SER A 199 -5.60 -12.16 -9.22
CA SER A 199 -5.95 -11.98 -10.64
C SER A 199 -7.20 -12.75 -11.05
N GLN A 200 -7.44 -13.93 -10.45
CA GLN A 200 -8.58 -14.78 -10.77
C GLN A 200 -9.84 -14.50 -9.94
N ALA A 201 -9.78 -13.65 -8.92
CA ALA A 201 -10.94 -13.38 -8.08
C ALA A 201 -12.06 -12.68 -8.85
N LEU A 202 -13.33 -13.05 -8.56
CA LEU A 202 -14.51 -12.36 -9.04
C LEU A 202 -14.51 -10.89 -8.58
N GLY A 203 -14.06 -10.65 -7.36
CA GLY A 203 -13.91 -9.34 -6.76
C GLY A 203 -13.24 -9.42 -5.40
N PHE A 204 -12.65 -8.32 -5.00
CA PHE A 204 -11.98 -8.17 -3.70
C PHE A 204 -12.89 -7.51 -2.69
N LEU A 205 -13.12 -8.17 -1.55
CA LEU A 205 -13.88 -7.65 -0.42
C LEU A 205 -12.94 -7.00 0.60
N PHE A 206 -13.13 -5.71 0.83
CA PHE A 206 -12.34 -4.95 1.80
C PHE A 206 -13.23 -4.17 2.79
N PRO A 207 -14.01 -4.89 3.65
CA PRO A 207 -15.01 -4.30 4.55
C PRO A 207 -14.38 -3.82 5.87
N VAL A 208 -13.28 -3.07 5.81
CA VAL A 208 -12.53 -2.61 6.98
C VAL A 208 -13.38 -1.75 7.91
N LEU A 209 -13.02 -1.73 9.21
CA LEU A 209 -13.71 -0.98 10.28
C LEU A 209 -12.84 0.16 10.83
N TRP A 210 -11.82 0.55 10.11
CA TRP A 210 -10.91 1.62 10.48
C TRP A 210 -10.62 2.53 9.28
N HIS A 211 -10.11 3.71 9.54
CA HIS A 211 -9.64 4.58 8.47
C HIS A 211 -8.35 4.00 7.89
N GLU A 212 -8.44 3.40 6.71
CA GLU A 212 -7.28 2.86 6.01
C GLU A 212 -6.38 4.01 5.54
N PRO A 213 -5.09 4.05 5.91
CA PRO A 213 -4.19 5.11 5.46
C PRO A 213 -4.06 5.17 3.94
N PHE A 214 -3.82 4.00 3.32
CA PHE A 214 -3.78 3.84 1.87
C PHE A 214 -4.54 2.58 1.43
N GLY A 215 -4.02 1.40 1.69
CA GLY A 215 -4.64 0.13 1.27
C GLY A 215 -3.98 -0.47 0.03
N ILE A 216 -2.71 -0.83 0.12
CA ILE A 216 -1.93 -1.46 -0.96
C ILE A 216 -2.67 -2.68 -1.56
N ALA A 217 -3.37 -3.48 -0.74
CA ALA A 217 -4.16 -4.62 -1.21
C ALA A 217 -5.25 -4.23 -2.23
N VAL A 218 -5.79 -3.00 -2.14
CA VAL A 218 -6.75 -2.47 -3.12
C VAL A 218 -6.05 -2.23 -4.46
N THR A 219 -4.89 -1.61 -4.45
CA THR A 219 -4.13 -1.34 -5.68
C THR A 219 -3.57 -2.62 -6.29
N GLU A 220 -3.17 -3.60 -5.48
CA GLU A 220 -2.81 -4.96 -5.93
C GLU A 220 -3.97 -5.66 -6.66
N ALA A 221 -5.19 -5.55 -6.12
CA ALA A 221 -6.38 -6.10 -6.77
C ALA A 221 -6.68 -5.40 -8.10
N LEU A 222 -6.68 -4.09 -8.12
CA LEU A 222 -6.97 -3.30 -9.31
C LEU A 222 -5.95 -3.54 -10.44
N VAL A 223 -4.64 -3.54 -10.14
CA VAL A 223 -3.62 -3.78 -11.16
C VAL A 223 -3.71 -5.19 -11.75
N SER A 224 -4.21 -6.16 -10.98
CA SER A 224 -4.48 -7.53 -11.43
C SER A 224 -5.81 -7.69 -12.18
N GLY A 225 -6.54 -6.60 -12.41
CA GLY A 225 -7.84 -6.59 -13.09
C GLY A 225 -9.01 -7.00 -12.20
N THR A 226 -8.88 -6.98 -10.89
CA THR A 226 -9.93 -7.41 -9.95
C THR A 226 -10.65 -6.23 -9.34
N PRO A 227 -11.98 -6.10 -9.57
CA PRO A 227 -12.77 -5.02 -9.01
C PRO A 227 -12.91 -5.12 -7.48
N VAL A 228 -13.13 -3.98 -6.83
CA VAL A 228 -13.09 -3.86 -5.38
C VAL A 228 -14.41 -3.41 -4.79
N LEU A 229 -14.87 -4.09 -3.74
CA LEU A 229 -15.94 -3.62 -2.86
C LEU A 229 -15.34 -3.27 -1.50
N ALA A 230 -15.43 -2.01 -1.10
CA ALA A 230 -14.80 -1.54 0.13
C ALA A 230 -15.73 -0.67 0.98
N SER A 231 -15.43 -0.61 2.30
CA SER A 231 -16.08 0.32 3.22
C SER A 231 -15.65 1.77 2.96
N PRO A 232 -16.41 2.78 3.44
CA PRO A 232 -16.16 4.20 3.11
C PRO A 232 -15.08 4.86 3.97
N PHE A 233 -14.18 4.10 4.60
CA PHE A 233 -13.26 4.61 5.62
C PHE A 233 -11.85 4.86 5.08
N GLY A 234 -11.30 6.02 5.45
CA GLY A 234 -9.95 6.43 5.07
C GLY A 234 -9.82 6.75 3.58
N SER A 235 -8.73 6.33 2.98
CA SER A 235 -8.37 6.55 1.57
C SER A 235 -9.28 5.84 0.55
N LEU A 236 -10.12 4.89 0.97
CA LEU A 236 -10.79 3.96 0.05
C LEU A 236 -11.69 4.64 -0.98
N LYS A 237 -12.28 5.82 -0.64
CA LYS A 237 -13.04 6.65 -1.59
C LYS A 237 -12.17 7.29 -2.67
N GLU A 238 -10.88 7.48 -2.39
CA GLU A 238 -9.91 8.07 -3.32
C GLU A 238 -9.35 7.02 -4.28
N LEU A 239 -9.18 5.78 -3.77
CA LEU A 239 -8.59 4.68 -4.51
C LEU A 239 -9.57 4.00 -5.47
N ILE A 240 -10.87 3.99 -5.14
CA ILE A 240 -11.88 3.23 -5.88
C ILE A 240 -12.81 4.17 -6.63
N GLY A 241 -12.60 4.28 -7.94
CA GLY A 241 -13.51 4.97 -8.84
C GLY A 241 -14.74 4.12 -9.19
N PRO A 242 -15.82 4.74 -9.69
CA PRO A 242 -17.08 4.05 -10.00
C PRO A 242 -16.96 3.00 -11.11
N GLN A 243 -15.90 3.05 -11.94
CA GLN A 243 -15.63 2.10 -13.02
C GLN A 243 -14.84 0.86 -12.56
N VAL A 244 -14.30 0.85 -11.32
CA VAL A 244 -13.43 -0.21 -10.83
C VAL A 244 -13.91 -0.87 -9.54
N GLY A 245 -15.07 -0.43 -9.02
CA GLY A 245 -15.62 -0.99 -7.81
C GLY A 245 -16.73 -0.15 -7.18
N LYS A 246 -17.10 -0.49 -5.95
CA LYS A 246 -18.11 0.24 -5.19
C LYS A 246 -17.67 0.49 -3.74
N ILE A 247 -18.03 1.65 -3.24
CA ILE A 247 -17.97 1.97 -1.81
C ILE A 247 -19.30 1.55 -1.17
N CYS A 248 -19.22 0.72 -0.15
CA CYS A 248 -20.35 0.11 0.53
C CYS A 248 -20.36 0.48 2.02
N SER A 249 -21.39 1.17 2.48
CA SER A 249 -21.54 1.60 3.88
C SER A 249 -22.25 0.56 4.75
N THR A 250 -22.98 -0.38 4.15
CA THR A 250 -23.75 -1.42 4.85
C THR A 250 -23.46 -2.80 4.29
N TYR A 251 -23.68 -3.85 5.10
CA TYR A 251 -23.59 -5.22 4.61
C TYR A 251 -24.53 -5.51 3.44
N GLN A 252 -25.69 -4.88 3.39
CA GLN A 252 -26.64 -5.03 2.29
C GLN A 252 -26.04 -4.48 0.99
N GLN A 253 -25.46 -3.29 1.02
CA GLN A 253 -24.78 -2.71 -0.14
C GLN A 253 -23.60 -3.56 -0.64
N PHE A 254 -22.85 -4.22 0.27
CA PHE A 254 -21.84 -5.19 -0.15
C PHE A 254 -22.44 -6.39 -0.88
N VAL A 255 -23.55 -6.94 -0.39
CA VAL A 255 -24.24 -8.09 -1.04
C VAL A 255 -24.72 -7.70 -2.44
N GLU A 256 -25.38 -6.55 -2.57
CA GLU A 256 -25.79 -5.97 -3.87
C GLU A 256 -24.59 -5.67 -4.77
N GLY A 257 -23.50 -5.19 -4.16
CA GLY A 257 -22.22 -4.96 -4.84
C GLY A 257 -21.66 -6.24 -5.44
N VAL A 258 -21.73 -7.37 -4.74
CA VAL A 258 -21.27 -8.67 -5.27
C VAL A 258 -22.03 -9.07 -6.54
N GLU A 259 -23.32 -8.81 -6.61
CA GLU A 259 -24.14 -9.08 -7.81
C GLU A 259 -23.70 -8.22 -9.00
N SER A 260 -23.18 -7.03 -8.75
CA SER A 260 -22.71 -6.11 -9.79
C SER A 260 -21.27 -6.33 -10.23
N LEU A 261 -20.47 -7.17 -9.55
CA LEU A 261 -19.07 -7.38 -9.89
C LEU A 261 -18.81 -7.77 -11.36
N PRO A 262 -19.65 -8.63 -12.02
CA PRO A 262 -19.44 -8.99 -13.41
C PRO A 262 -19.57 -7.82 -14.41
N GLN A 263 -20.06 -6.67 -13.99
CA GLN A 263 -20.19 -5.47 -14.83
C GLN A 263 -18.88 -4.69 -14.96
N PHE A 264 -17.94 -4.89 -14.04
CA PHE A 264 -16.64 -4.22 -14.05
C PHE A 264 -15.68 -4.94 -15.00
N LYS A 265 -15.05 -4.18 -15.90
CA LYS A 265 -14.05 -4.72 -16.82
C LYS A 265 -12.69 -4.80 -16.12
N ALA A 266 -12.01 -5.92 -16.30
CA ALA A 266 -10.68 -6.12 -15.74
C ALA A 266 -9.66 -5.10 -16.31
N SER A 267 -9.76 -4.75 -17.59
CA SER A 267 -8.96 -3.70 -18.23
C SER A 267 -9.09 -2.35 -17.52
N ASP A 268 -10.34 -1.94 -17.22
CA ASP A 268 -10.60 -0.64 -16.58
C ASP A 268 -9.98 -0.60 -15.17
N CYS A 269 -10.02 -1.72 -14.45
CA CYS A 269 -9.35 -1.84 -13.14
C CYS A 269 -7.84 -1.64 -13.28
N ARG A 270 -7.21 -2.32 -14.25
CA ARG A 270 -5.77 -2.21 -14.49
C ARG A 270 -5.38 -0.80 -14.94
N ASP A 271 -6.09 -0.24 -15.90
CA ASP A 271 -5.81 1.10 -16.44
C ASP A 271 -5.94 2.18 -15.35
N TRP A 272 -6.95 2.06 -14.48
CA TRP A 272 -7.11 2.93 -13.31
C TRP A 272 -5.90 2.84 -12.37
N ALA A 273 -5.46 1.62 -12.06
CA ALA A 273 -4.30 1.42 -11.19
C ALA A 273 -3.02 1.95 -11.82
N LEU A 274 -2.77 1.68 -13.10
CA LEU A 274 -1.59 2.15 -13.83
C LEU A 274 -1.54 3.69 -13.90
N GLY A 275 -2.68 4.34 -14.10
CA GLY A 275 -2.74 5.79 -14.20
C GLY A 275 -2.46 6.53 -12.88
N LYS A 276 -2.75 5.88 -11.73
CA LYS A 276 -2.67 6.55 -10.42
C LYS A 276 -1.62 5.96 -9.48
N PHE A 277 -1.42 4.64 -9.51
CA PHE A 277 -0.68 3.91 -8.49
C PHE A 277 0.54 3.17 -9.04
N HIS A 278 1.02 3.56 -10.22
CA HIS A 278 2.28 3.08 -10.76
C HIS A 278 3.45 3.67 -9.97
N TYR A 279 4.47 2.88 -9.62
CA TYR A 279 5.64 3.37 -8.86
C TYR A 279 6.34 4.58 -9.52
N ARG A 280 6.30 4.70 -10.84
CA ARG A 280 6.84 5.87 -11.57
C ARG A 280 6.03 7.15 -11.30
N VAL A 281 4.70 7.03 -11.11
CA VAL A 281 3.84 8.16 -10.71
C VAL A 281 4.22 8.58 -9.30
N MET A 282 4.29 7.63 -8.36
CA MET A 282 4.72 7.88 -6.99
C MET A 282 6.09 8.57 -6.93
N ALA A 283 7.08 8.07 -7.66
CA ALA A 283 8.43 8.67 -7.67
C ALA A 283 8.42 10.12 -8.20
N LYS A 284 7.66 10.40 -9.27
CA LYS A 284 7.50 11.76 -9.78
C LYS A 284 6.82 12.71 -8.80
N ASP A 285 5.83 12.20 -8.04
CA ASP A 285 5.14 13.02 -7.05
C ASP A 285 6.03 13.30 -5.83
N TYR A 286 6.83 12.34 -5.37
CA TYR A 286 7.85 12.60 -4.34
C TYR A 286 8.91 13.61 -4.80
N LEU A 287 9.33 13.56 -6.06
CA LEU A 287 10.33 14.52 -6.58
C LEU A 287 9.85 15.97 -6.48
N LYS A 288 8.56 16.25 -6.65
CA LYS A 288 8.01 17.60 -6.45
C LYS A 288 8.25 18.10 -5.02
N PHE A 289 8.06 17.23 -4.02
CA PHE A 289 8.32 17.57 -2.63
C PHE A 289 9.83 17.64 -2.34
N TYR A 290 10.65 16.77 -2.93
CA TYR A 290 12.10 16.85 -2.78
C TYR A 290 12.64 18.19 -3.32
N GLU A 291 12.22 18.62 -4.49
CA GLU A 291 12.59 19.90 -5.07
C GLU A 291 12.12 21.10 -4.22
N GLN A 292 10.93 21.00 -3.63
CA GLN A 292 10.41 22.00 -2.69
C GLN A 292 11.33 22.12 -1.46
N VAL A 293 11.65 21.00 -0.81
CA VAL A 293 12.52 20.95 0.38
C VAL A 293 13.94 21.44 0.04
N LEU A 294 14.50 20.97 -1.07
CA LEU A 294 15.85 21.38 -1.53
C LEU A 294 15.94 22.87 -1.87
N SER A 295 14.82 23.50 -2.22
CA SER A 295 14.73 24.97 -2.40
C SER A 295 14.55 25.74 -1.07
N GLY A 296 14.58 25.07 0.08
CA GLY A 296 14.42 25.66 1.42
C GLY A 296 12.96 25.95 1.81
N ARG A 297 11.98 25.47 1.05
CA ARG A 297 10.55 25.62 1.38
C ARG A 297 10.07 24.44 2.23
N LYS A 298 9.34 24.75 3.29
CA LYS A 298 8.62 23.73 4.08
C LYS A 298 7.36 23.24 3.36
N ILE A 299 6.94 22.01 3.66
CA ILE A 299 5.76 21.35 3.09
C ILE A 299 4.54 21.58 4.00
#